data_ffdb4893bd3c44309d432c6e2f98481f
#
_entry.id   ffdb4893bd3c44309d432c6e2f98481f
#
_cell.length_a   1.000
_cell.length_b   1.000
_cell.length_c   1.000
_cell.angle_alpha   90.00
_cell.angle_beta   90.00
_cell.angle_gamma   90.00
#
_symmetry.space_group_name_H-M   'P 1'
#
loop_
_entity.id
_entity.type
_entity.pdbx_description
1 polymer ?
#
loop_
_entity_poly.entity_id
_entity_poly.type
_entity_poly.pdbx_seq_one_letter_code
_entity_poly.pdbx_strand_id
1 'polypeptide(L)' 'MLVYRENIVTKRVNVMELPVIQEQLDAWLAGKLIQDVMPDLDEDQREFLISGMMPGEFEALFGEEE' A
#
# COMPACT_ATOMS: atom_id res chain seq x y z
N MET A 1 8.89 6.50 6.56
CA MET A 1 9.65 6.19 5.33
C MET A 1 8.77 6.36 4.12
N LEU A 2 9.29 6.99 3.08
CA LEU A 2 8.52 7.14 1.83
C LEU A 2 8.60 5.84 1.04
N VAL A 3 7.44 5.34 0.64
CA VAL A 3 7.35 4.07 -0.10
C VAL A 3 6.69 4.34 -1.45
N TYR A 4 7.32 3.83 -2.50
CA TYR A 4 6.83 3.98 -3.87
C TYR A 4 6.24 2.68 -4.35
N ARG A 5 5.01 2.73 -4.84
CA ARG A 5 4.35 1.54 -5.39
C ARG A 5 3.62 1.92 -6.68
N GLU A 6 3.65 1.01 -7.64
CA GLU A 6 2.93 1.22 -8.90
C GLU A 6 1.49 0.74 -8.75
N ASN A 7 0.55 1.61 -9.13
CA ASN A 7 -0.86 1.25 -9.15
C ASN A 7 -1.05 0.17 -10.24
N ILE A 8 -1.57 -0.97 -9.83
CA ILE A 8 -1.70 -2.12 -10.74
C ILE A 8 -2.73 -1.90 -11.85
N VAL A 9 -3.58 -0.91 -11.69
CA VAL A 9 -4.61 -0.60 -12.68
C VAL A 9 -4.18 0.52 -13.61
N THR A 10 -3.74 1.66 -13.06
CA THR A 10 -3.40 2.83 -13.87
C THR A 10 -1.96 2.84 -14.31
N LYS A 11 -1.11 2.02 -13.70
CA LYS A 11 0.33 1.97 -13.96
C LYS A 11 1.08 3.21 -13.52
N ARG A 12 0.44 4.06 -12.73
CA ARG A 12 1.08 5.24 -12.16
C ARG A 12 1.81 4.86 -10.88
N VAL A 13 2.99 5.45 -10.69
CA VAL A 13 3.75 5.24 -9.47
C VAL A 13 3.27 6.24 -8.42
N ASN A 14 2.81 5.71 -7.30
CA ASN A 14 2.37 6.53 -6.18
C ASN A 14 3.38 6.43 -5.04
N VAL A 15 3.37 7.44 -4.17
CA VAL A 15 4.26 7.46 -3.01
C VAL A 15 3.43 7.80 -1.78
N MET A 16 3.75 7.15 -0.67
CA MET A 16 3.06 7.41 0.60
C MET A 16 4.07 7.30 1.74
N GLU A 17 3.94 8.22 2.70
CA GLU A 17 4.75 8.14 3.91
C GLU A 17 4.14 7.10 4.83
N LEU A 18 4.91 6.07 5.16
CA LEU A 18 4.43 4.98 6.01
C LEU A 18 5.31 4.86 7.26
N PRO A 19 4.73 4.47 8.40
CA PRO A 19 5.50 4.25 9.63
C PRO A 19 6.19 2.89 9.61
N VAL A 20 7.05 2.67 8.62
CA VAL A 20 7.75 1.41 8.45
C VAL A 20 9.22 1.67 8.17
N ILE A 21 10.04 0.62 8.31
CA ILE A 21 11.45 0.66 7.96
C ILE A 21 11.73 -0.36 6.86
N GLN A 22 12.87 -0.21 6.21
CA GLN A 22 13.24 -1.07 5.09
C GLN A 22 13.21 -2.55 5.47
N GLU A 23 13.63 -2.86 6.68
CA GLU A 23 13.65 -4.24 7.16
C GLU A 23 12.27 -4.88 7.15
N GLN A 24 11.25 -4.10 7.52
CA GLN A 24 9.88 -4.59 7.50
C GLN A 24 9.40 -4.85 6.08
N LEU A 25 9.73 -3.95 5.16
CA LEU A 25 9.37 -4.14 3.77
C LEU A 25 10.05 -5.37 3.18
N ASP A 26 11.32 -5.56 3.52
CA ASP A 26 12.06 -6.72 3.02
C ASP A 26 11.44 -8.02 3.53
N ALA A 27 11.03 -8.05 4.80
CA ALA A 27 10.40 -9.23 5.38
C ALA A 27 9.08 -9.55 4.68
N TRP A 28 8.30 -8.52 4.38
CA TRP A 28 7.03 -8.70 3.68
C TRP A 28 7.28 -9.24 2.27
N LEU A 29 8.24 -8.66 1.57
CA LEU A 29 8.56 -9.11 0.21
C LEU A 29 9.12 -10.52 0.19
N ALA A 30 9.68 -10.97 1.31
CA ALA A 30 10.18 -12.33 1.43
C ALA A 30 9.08 -13.35 1.72
N GLY A 31 7.82 -12.90 1.84
CA GLY A 31 6.69 -13.81 2.00
C GLY A 31 6.00 -13.75 3.36
N LYS A 32 6.42 -12.85 4.24
CA LYS A 32 5.78 -12.72 5.54
C LYS A 32 4.46 -11.96 5.39
N LEU A 33 3.55 -12.20 6.33
CA LEU A 33 2.27 -11.52 6.32
C LEU A 33 2.45 -10.06 6.69
N ILE A 34 1.76 -9.18 5.97
CA ILE A 34 1.87 -7.75 6.20
C ILE A 34 1.45 -7.37 7.61
N GLN A 35 0.42 -8.01 8.13
CA GLN A 35 -0.09 -7.71 9.47
C GLN A 35 0.89 -8.15 10.57
N ASP A 36 1.76 -9.10 10.26
CA ASP A 36 2.75 -9.59 11.23
C ASP A 36 3.97 -8.69 11.28
N VAL A 37 4.40 -8.19 10.14
CA VAL A 37 5.64 -7.41 10.08
C VAL A 37 5.37 -5.90 10.14
N MET A 38 4.17 -5.47 9.79
CA MET A 38 3.81 -4.06 9.80
C MET A 38 2.46 -3.84 10.46
N PRO A 39 2.34 -4.18 11.75
CA PRO A 39 1.04 -4.12 12.44
C PRO A 39 0.51 -2.71 12.65
N ASP A 40 1.36 -1.70 12.50
CA ASP A 40 0.95 -0.32 12.74
C ASP A 40 0.25 0.33 11.55
N LEU A 41 0.20 -0.37 10.42
CA LEU A 41 -0.45 0.16 9.23
C LEU A 41 -1.96 0.05 9.34
N ASP A 42 -2.65 1.11 8.90
CA ASP A 42 -4.11 1.06 8.82
C ASP A 42 -4.52 0.40 7.49
N GLU A 43 -5.82 0.32 7.28
CA GLU A 43 -6.37 -0.35 6.12
C GLU A 43 -5.93 0.30 4.80
N ASP A 44 -5.95 1.63 4.77
CA ASP A 44 -5.57 2.36 3.56
C ASP A 44 -4.09 2.16 3.24
N GLN A 45 -3.24 2.16 4.27
CA GLN A 45 -1.82 2.00 4.08
C GLN A 45 -1.49 0.59 3.59
N ARG A 46 -2.17 -0.42 4.13
CA ARG A 46 -1.98 -1.79 3.68
C ARG A 46 -2.43 -1.95 2.24
N GLU A 47 -3.55 -1.34 1.89
CA GLU A 47 -4.06 -1.42 0.52
C GLU A 47 -3.07 -0.76 -0.45
N PHE A 48 -2.48 0.35 -0.05
CA PHE A 48 -1.46 1.01 -0.86
C PHE A 48 -0.29 0.07 -1.15
N LEU A 49 0.19 -0.63 -0.13
CA LEU A 49 1.31 -1.56 -0.32
C LEU A 49 0.94 -2.72 -1.23
N ILE A 50 -0.28 -3.23 -1.09
CA ILE A 50 -0.72 -4.40 -1.84
C ILE A 50 -1.00 -4.07 -3.30
N SER A 51 -1.73 -2.98 -3.55
CA SER A 51 -2.21 -2.67 -4.88
C SER A 51 -1.55 -1.45 -5.53
N GLY A 52 -0.87 -0.62 -4.74
CA GLY A 52 -0.30 0.61 -5.24
C GLY A 52 -1.30 1.73 -5.40
N MET A 53 -2.53 1.52 -4.96
CA MET A 53 -3.59 2.52 -5.10
C MET A 53 -3.64 3.45 -3.89
N MET A 54 -3.80 4.74 -4.16
CA MET A 54 -4.11 5.70 -3.12
C MET A 54 -5.59 5.60 -2.79
N PRO A 55 -6.00 5.98 -1.57
CA PRO A 55 -7.42 5.87 -1.20
C PRO A 55 -8.37 6.53 -2.20
N GLY A 56 -8.02 7.71 -2.70
CA GLY A 56 -8.87 8.41 -3.66
C GLY A 56 -8.95 7.68 -4.99
N GLU A 57 -7.86 7.06 -5.39
CA GLU A 57 -7.84 6.30 -6.64
C GLU A 57 -8.71 5.06 -6.56
N PHE A 58 -8.69 4.40 -5.41
CA PHE A 58 -9.51 3.23 -5.21
C PHE A 58 -10.98 3.57 -5.36
N GLU A 59 -11.41 4.66 -4.73
CA GLU A 59 -12.80 5.11 -4.83
C GLU A 59 -13.16 5.51 -6.25
N ALA A 60 -12.25 6.15 -6.95
CA ALA A 60 -12.50 6.58 -8.32
C ALA A 60 -12.68 5.40 -9.26
N LEU A 61 -12.00 4.30 -8.97
CA LEU A 61 -12.06 3.13 -9.85
C LEU A 61 -13.18 2.16 -9.50
N PHE A 62 -13.49 2.02 -8.21
CA PHE A 62 -14.42 0.98 -7.74
C PHE A 62 -15.57 1.50 -6.94
N GLY A 63 -15.53 2.74 -6.54
CA GLY A 63 -16.60 3.30 -5.76
C GLY A 63 -17.84 3.51 -6.58
N GLU A 64 -18.85 3.34 -6.08
CA GLU A 64 -19.91 3.55 -6.83
C GLU A 64 -20.79 4.42 -6.54
N GLU A 65 -21.00 4.57 -6.44
CA GLU A 65 -21.72 5.23 -6.26
C GLU A 65 -22.62 5.30 -6.04
N GLU A 66 -22.95 5.30 -5.73
CA GLU A 66 -23.83 5.41 -5.63
C GLU A 66 -24.38 5.76 -5.65
#